data_2f4c2f45a4215f2b112aafc32529a94c
#
_entry.id   2f4c2f45a4215f2b112aafc32529a94c
#
_cell.length_a   1.000
_cell.length_b   1.000
_cell.length_c   1.000
_cell.angle_alpha   90.00
_cell.angle_beta   90.00
_cell.angle_gamma   90.00
#
_symmetry.space_group_name_H-M   'P 1'
#
loop_
_entity.id
_entity.type
_entity.pdbx_description
1 polymer ?
#
loop_
_entity_poly.entity_id
_entity_poly.type
_entity_poly.pdbx_seq_one_letter_code
_entity_poly.pdbx_strand_id
1 'polypeptide(L)'
;WGDASCDASLANLDGYALSPIDVGALPESDSAFGCRQMLGNVWEWTASTFEPFGGFSPDAYKDYSQPVFYETKVLRGGAWATRSRMITGRYRNFYTPERRDVLAGFRTCSL
;
A
#
# COMPACT_ATOMS: atom_id res chain seq x y z
N TRP A 1 8.43 -10.02 -6.37
CA TRP A 1 8.29 -11.16 -7.30
C TRP A 1 8.37 -10.73 -8.80
N GLY A 2 8.86 -9.54 -9.08
CA GLY A 2 9.01 -9.06 -10.46
C GLY A 2 7.68 -8.68 -11.12
N ASP A 3 7.52 -9.04 -12.40
CA ASP A 3 6.38 -8.63 -13.25
C ASP A 3 5.24 -9.65 -13.30
N ALA A 4 5.30 -10.71 -12.48
CA ALA A 4 4.22 -11.69 -12.43
C ALA A 4 2.91 -11.06 -11.94
N SER A 5 1.79 -11.53 -12.47
CA SER A 5 0.48 -11.10 -12.03
C SER A 5 0.28 -11.42 -10.54
N CYS A 6 -0.30 -10.50 -9.81
CA CYS A 6 -0.63 -10.70 -8.41
C CYS A 6 -1.79 -11.68 -8.29
N ASP A 7 -1.58 -12.78 -7.56
CA ASP A 7 -2.61 -13.77 -7.22
C ASP A 7 -2.57 -14.11 -5.72
N ALA A 8 -3.46 -14.98 -5.28
CA ALA A 8 -3.61 -15.33 -3.87
C ALA A 8 -2.39 -16.08 -3.26
N SER A 9 -1.50 -16.62 -4.08
CA SER A 9 -0.25 -17.24 -3.60
C SER A 9 0.85 -16.21 -3.31
N LEU A 10 0.72 -15.02 -3.88
CA LEU A 10 1.70 -13.94 -3.79
C LEU A 10 1.26 -12.80 -2.86
N ALA A 11 -0.05 -12.58 -2.70
CA ALA A 11 -0.55 -11.48 -1.87
C ALA A 11 -1.92 -11.77 -1.25
N ASN A 12 -2.09 -11.38 0.01
CA ASN A 12 -3.38 -11.40 0.68
C ASN A 12 -4.17 -10.13 0.30
N LEU A 13 -5.02 -10.27 -0.72
CA LEU A 13 -5.87 -9.23 -1.31
C LEU A 13 -7.27 -9.79 -1.57
N ASP A 14 -8.16 -8.99 -2.14
CA ASP A 14 -9.50 -9.38 -2.61
C ASP A 14 -10.44 -9.98 -1.54
N GLY A 15 -10.07 -9.91 -0.27
CA GLY A 15 -10.86 -10.47 0.83
C GLY A 15 -10.80 -11.99 0.97
N TYR A 16 -9.86 -12.66 0.34
CA TYR A 16 -9.77 -14.13 0.39
C TYR A 16 -9.61 -14.67 1.81
N ALA A 17 -8.71 -14.09 2.59
CA ALA A 17 -8.50 -14.52 3.97
C ALA A 17 -9.45 -13.87 4.98
N LEU A 18 -10.18 -12.80 4.60
CA LEU A 18 -11.06 -11.98 5.44
C LEU A 18 -10.38 -11.41 6.70
N SER A 19 -9.06 -11.44 6.76
CA SER A 19 -8.24 -10.94 7.87
C SER A 19 -6.78 -10.78 7.44
N PRO A 20 -5.95 -10.08 8.22
CA PRO A 20 -4.51 -10.19 8.08
C PRO A 20 -4.04 -11.63 8.30
N ILE A 21 -2.98 -12.02 7.60
CA ILE A 21 -2.30 -13.32 7.76
C ILE A 21 -0.93 -13.12 8.38
N ASP A 22 -0.31 -14.22 8.81
CA ASP A 22 1.04 -14.21 9.39
C ASP A 22 2.03 -13.52 8.45
N VAL A 23 2.90 -12.67 9.00
CA VAL A 23 3.88 -11.90 8.22
C VAL A 23 4.96 -12.79 7.57
N GLY A 24 5.14 -14.00 8.05
CA GLY A 24 6.02 -15.01 7.47
C GLY A 24 5.37 -15.87 6.37
N ALA A 25 4.06 -15.73 6.15
CA ALA A 25 3.35 -16.47 5.11
C ALA A 25 3.74 -15.97 3.70
N LEU A 26 3.37 -16.74 2.70
CA LEU A 26 3.59 -16.44 1.28
C LEU A 26 5.08 -16.22 0.91
N PRO A 27 5.95 -17.20 1.12
CA PRO A 27 7.39 -17.05 0.82
C PRO A 27 7.68 -16.73 -0.66
N GLU A 28 6.79 -17.11 -1.55
CA GLU A 28 6.89 -16.80 -2.99
C GLU A 28 6.75 -15.29 -3.27
N SER A 29 6.24 -14.53 -2.31
CA SER A 29 6.06 -13.07 -2.43
C SER A 29 7.33 -12.26 -2.15
N ASP A 30 8.43 -12.92 -1.83
CA ASP A 30 9.68 -12.23 -1.50
C ASP A 30 10.17 -11.39 -2.69
N SER A 31 10.50 -10.14 -2.42
CA SER A 31 11.16 -9.27 -3.39
C SER A 31 12.61 -9.72 -3.62
N ALA A 32 13.26 -9.19 -4.65
CA ALA A 32 14.67 -9.43 -4.91
C ALA A 32 15.59 -9.04 -3.73
N PHE A 33 15.10 -8.26 -2.79
CA PHE A 33 15.80 -7.83 -1.56
C PHE A 33 15.38 -8.62 -0.33
N GLY A 34 14.61 -9.70 -0.48
CA GLY A 34 14.14 -10.54 0.63
C GLY A 34 13.01 -9.91 1.46
N CYS A 35 12.34 -8.87 0.97
CA CYS A 35 11.19 -8.29 1.65
C CYS A 35 9.93 -9.05 1.27
N ARG A 36 9.25 -9.63 2.28
CA ARG A 36 8.04 -10.42 2.11
C ARG A 36 6.78 -9.57 2.21
N GLN A 37 5.72 -9.96 1.49
CA GLN A 37 4.41 -9.34 1.53
C GLN A 37 4.44 -7.81 1.34
N MET A 38 5.21 -7.35 0.34
CA MET A 38 5.27 -5.93 0.00
C MET A 38 3.94 -5.40 -0.59
N LEU A 39 3.06 -6.32 -1.01
CA LEU A 39 1.69 -6.01 -1.44
C LEU A 39 0.70 -6.88 -0.66
N GLY A 40 -0.46 -6.30 -0.34
CA GLY A 40 -1.53 -6.97 0.38
C GLY A 40 -1.34 -6.96 1.91
N ASN A 41 -2.13 -7.73 2.59
CA ASN A 41 -2.20 -7.92 4.02
C ASN A 41 -2.70 -6.68 4.77
N VAL A 42 -1.89 -5.64 4.94
CA VAL A 42 -2.28 -4.34 5.49
C VAL A 42 -1.62 -3.21 4.70
N TRP A 43 -2.25 -2.06 4.65
CA TRP A 43 -1.58 -0.85 4.19
C TRP A 43 -0.39 -0.55 5.08
N GLU A 44 0.72 -0.14 4.51
CA GLU A 44 1.92 0.18 5.28
C GLU A 44 2.17 1.69 5.30
N TRP A 45 2.18 2.26 6.49
CA TRP A 45 2.58 3.64 6.72
C TRP A 45 4.02 3.87 6.28
N THR A 46 4.25 4.96 5.59
CA THR A 46 5.61 5.42 5.25
C THR A 46 5.93 6.73 5.99
N ALA A 47 7.21 7.06 6.08
CA ALA A 47 7.65 8.36 6.58
C ALA A 47 7.30 9.51 5.63
N SER A 48 7.02 9.21 4.36
CA SER A 48 6.80 10.20 3.30
C SER A 48 5.50 10.96 3.50
N THR A 49 5.55 12.27 3.39
CA THR A 49 4.37 13.11 3.24
C THR A 49 3.77 12.90 1.85
N PHE A 50 2.46 12.98 1.75
CA PHE A 50 1.78 12.90 0.46
C PHE A 50 1.92 14.22 -0.28
N GLU A 51 2.70 14.21 -1.34
CA GLU A 51 3.02 15.36 -2.16
C GLU A 51 2.73 15.06 -3.64
N PRO A 52 2.42 16.09 -4.44
CA PRO A 52 2.28 15.89 -5.89
C PRO A 52 3.62 15.47 -6.51
N PHE A 53 3.55 14.65 -7.55
CA PHE A 53 4.72 14.41 -8.37
C PHE A 53 5.08 15.65 -9.21
N GLY A 54 6.34 15.79 -9.57
CA GLY A 54 6.77 16.86 -10.48
C GLY A 54 5.95 16.82 -11.77
N GLY A 55 5.44 17.99 -12.18
CA GLY A 55 4.57 18.11 -13.35
C GLY A 55 3.10 17.73 -13.11
N PHE A 56 2.69 17.48 -11.87
CA PHE A 56 1.29 17.22 -11.55
C PHE A 56 0.39 18.37 -12.01
N SER A 57 -0.68 18.01 -12.72
CA SER A 57 -1.77 18.92 -13.07
C SER A 57 -3.08 18.26 -12.62
N PRO A 58 -3.92 18.98 -11.86
CA PRO A 58 -5.20 18.41 -11.43
C PRO A 58 -6.12 18.23 -12.62
N ASP A 59 -6.91 17.18 -12.59
CA ASP A 59 -8.03 16.99 -13.50
C ASP A 59 -9.27 17.77 -13.04
N ALA A 60 -10.43 17.47 -13.63
CA ALA A 60 -11.68 18.15 -13.31
C ALA A 60 -12.11 17.96 -11.84
N TYR A 61 -11.73 16.87 -11.18
CA TYR A 61 -12.04 16.61 -9.77
C TYR A 61 -10.84 16.95 -8.87
N LYS A 62 -10.64 18.24 -8.65
CA LYS A 62 -9.52 18.79 -7.88
C LYS A 62 -9.54 18.40 -6.41
N ASP A 63 -10.72 18.20 -5.84
CA ASP A 63 -10.91 17.97 -4.41
C ASP A 63 -10.46 16.59 -3.93
N TYR A 64 -10.14 15.67 -4.85
CA TYR A 64 -9.70 14.34 -4.47
C TYR A 64 -8.30 14.31 -3.85
N SER A 65 -7.36 15.11 -4.35
CA SER A 65 -5.96 15.07 -3.91
C SER A 65 -5.39 16.40 -3.43
N GLN A 66 -5.74 17.52 -4.07
CA GLN A 66 -5.14 18.82 -3.76
C GLN A 66 -5.32 19.26 -2.31
N PRO A 67 -6.51 19.13 -1.67
CA PRO A 67 -6.72 19.57 -0.29
C PRO A 67 -5.91 18.79 0.75
N VAL A 68 -5.42 17.59 0.39
CA VAL A 68 -4.75 16.67 1.32
C VAL A 68 -3.24 16.58 1.09
N PHE A 69 -2.72 17.28 0.08
CA PHE A 69 -1.27 17.40 -0.10
C PHE A 69 -0.65 18.10 1.12
N TYR A 70 0.51 17.59 1.54
CA TYR A 70 1.31 18.07 2.67
C TYR A 70 0.71 17.80 4.06
N GLU A 71 -0.56 17.39 4.15
CA GLU A 71 -1.23 17.13 5.43
C GLU A 71 -1.37 15.64 5.75
N THR A 72 -1.17 14.79 4.76
CA THR A 72 -1.33 13.34 4.91
C THR A 72 -0.02 12.61 4.71
N LYS A 73 0.03 11.37 5.18
CA LYS A 73 1.14 10.44 4.95
C LYS A 73 0.79 9.42 3.90
N VAL A 74 1.81 9.01 3.16
CA VAL A 74 1.66 7.97 2.15
C VAL A 74 1.55 6.60 2.81
N LEU A 75 0.61 5.79 2.34
CA LEU A 75 0.54 4.35 2.61
C LEU A 75 0.75 3.57 1.33
N ARG A 76 1.35 2.40 1.46
CA ARG A 76 1.71 1.52 0.35
C ARG A 76 1.17 0.11 0.55
N GLY A 77 1.15 -0.66 -0.52
CA GLY A 77 0.98 -2.10 -0.50
C GLY A 77 -0.45 -2.62 -0.65
N GLY A 78 -1.45 -1.94 -0.13
CA GLY A 78 -2.81 -2.46 -0.08
C GLY A 78 -3.07 -3.31 1.18
N ALA A 79 -4.34 -3.47 1.53
CA ALA A 79 -4.78 -4.34 2.61
C ALA A 79 -5.49 -5.58 2.06
N TRP A 80 -5.72 -6.59 2.90
CA TRP A 80 -6.42 -7.82 2.54
C TRP A 80 -7.80 -7.59 1.90
N ALA A 81 -8.47 -6.49 2.24
CA ALA A 81 -9.77 -6.11 1.65
C ALA A 81 -9.64 -5.34 0.33
N THR A 82 -8.42 -4.95 -0.07
CA THR A 82 -8.20 -4.16 -1.29
C THR A 82 -8.26 -5.05 -2.52
N ARG A 83 -8.89 -4.57 -3.59
CA ARG A 83 -8.95 -5.30 -4.86
C ARG A 83 -7.60 -5.32 -5.56
N SER A 84 -7.13 -6.48 -5.94
CA SER A 84 -5.83 -6.68 -6.61
C SER A 84 -5.68 -5.82 -7.87
N ARG A 85 -6.74 -5.64 -8.64
CA ARG A 85 -6.75 -4.78 -9.85
C ARG A 85 -6.41 -3.30 -9.57
N MET A 86 -6.53 -2.85 -8.32
CA MET A 86 -6.21 -1.48 -7.92
C MET A 86 -4.76 -1.33 -7.47
N ILE A 87 -4.10 -2.42 -7.15
CA ILE A 87 -2.79 -2.39 -6.52
C ILE A 87 -1.68 -2.60 -7.55
N THR A 88 -0.77 -1.66 -7.56
CA THR A 88 0.49 -1.74 -8.30
C THR A 88 1.62 -1.29 -7.39
N GLY A 89 2.86 -1.62 -7.74
CA GLY A 89 4.04 -1.12 -7.04
C GLY A 89 4.17 0.41 -7.01
N ARG A 90 3.34 1.12 -7.77
CA ARG A 90 3.33 2.60 -7.83
C ARG A 90 2.18 3.23 -7.06
N TYR A 91 1.14 2.48 -6.72
CA TYR A 91 -0.03 3.02 -6.05
C TYR A 91 0.33 3.63 -4.69
N ARG A 92 -0.18 4.82 -4.43
CA ARG A 92 -0.07 5.52 -3.15
C ARG A 92 -1.47 5.77 -2.61
N ASN A 93 -1.73 5.29 -1.41
CA ASN A 93 -2.87 5.73 -0.61
C ASN A 93 -2.40 6.82 0.35
N PHE A 94 -3.32 7.56 0.94
CA PHE A 94 -2.97 8.67 1.83
C PHE A 94 -4.04 8.83 2.92
N TYR A 95 -3.59 9.03 4.14
CA TYR A 95 -4.45 9.34 5.30
C TYR A 95 -3.72 10.29 6.23
N THR A 96 -4.49 10.99 7.07
CA THR A 96 -3.93 11.75 8.17
C THR A 96 -3.37 10.78 9.22
N PRO A 97 -2.24 11.11 9.89
CA PRO A 97 -1.55 10.16 10.79
C PRO A 97 -2.39 9.66 11.97
N GLU A 98 -3.37 10.41 12.39
CA GLU A 98 -4.26 10.06 13.49
C GLU A 98 -5.37 9.04 13.14
N ARG A 99 -5.54 8.69 11.86
CA ARG A 99 -6.56 7.72 11.43
C ARG A 99 -6.32 6.36 12.06
N ARG A 100 -7.38 5.79 12.65
CA ARG A 100 -7.37 4.49 13.35
C ARG A 100 -8.39 3.49 12.80
N ASP A 101 -9.09 3.88 11.77
CA ASP A 101 -10.15 3.11 11.10
C ASP A 101 -9.68 2.49 9.77
N VAL A 102 -8.37 2.48 9.53
CA VAL A 102 -7.75 1.92 8.34
C VAL A 102 -7.04 0.60 8.67
N LEU A 103 -7.09 -0.35 7.75
CA LEU A 103 -6.38 -1.62 7.84
C LEU A 103 -4.90 -1.40 7.55
N ALA A 104 -4.17 -0.83 8.49
CA ALA A 104 -2.80 -0.41 8.31
C ALA A 104 -1.86 -0.91 9.41
N GLY A 105 -0.61 -1.06 9.04
CA GLY A 105 0.52 -1.36 9.90
C GLY A 105 1.77 -0.62 9.40
N PHE A 106 2.93 -1.10 9.77
CA PHE A 106 4.22 -0.56 9.32
C PHE A 106 5.29 -1.63 9.35
N ARG A 107 6.37 -1.40 8.64
CA ARG A 107 7.62 -2.17 8.79
C ARG A 107 8.77 -1.22 9.06
N THR A 108 9.78 -1.75 9.74
CA THR A 108 11.02 -1.01 10.04
C THR A 108 12.16 -1.52 9.15
N CYS A 109 13.17 -0.67 8.95
CA CYS A 109 14.45 -1.04 8.40
C CYS A 109 15.55 -0.48 9.30
N SER A 110 16.73 -1.13 9.31
CA SER A 110 17.92 -0.51 9.89
C SER A 110 18.38 0.66 9.03
N LEU A 111 18.85 1.71 9.67
CA LEU A 111 19.50 2.84 9.04
C LEU A 111 20.94 2.49 8.69
#